data_3fe3f52641a8f072b89811df3087eb3f
#
_entry.id   3fe3f52641a8f072b89811df3087eb3f
#
_cell.length_a   1.000
_cell.length_b   1.000
_cell.length_c   1.000
_cell.angle_alpha   90.00
_cell.angle_beta   90.00
_cell.angle_gamma   90.00
#
_symmetry.space_group_name_H-M   'P 1'
#
loop_
_entity.id
_entity.type
_entity.pdbx_description
1 polymer ?
#
loop_
_entity_poly.entity_id
_entity_poly.type
_entity_poly.pdbx_seq_one_letter_code
_entity_poly.pdbx_strand_id
1 'polypeptide(L)'
;MSSKQTMGFQTEAKRLLQLMIHSLYSNREIFLRELISNASDAIDKRRFAAIEDSALNVGGEGYEIRVDVDETAKTLSISDNGIGMSRDDIIDNLGTIAKSGTAAFMEQLSGDQQKDSQLIGQFGVGFYSSFIVADRVEVISRKAGEPSATRWESTGEDEFDIDEAERDAPGTTVVLHLSSESEEFASPWRVRSVIKKYSDHISVPVLMLEQAMPKGEDDETETETPEPQWERINEAKALWTRSRSDVSDDEYKEFYRHVSSDYQDCLLYTSPSPRDLSTSRMPSSA
;
A
#
# COMPACT_ATOMS: atom_id res chain seq x y z
N MET A 1 43.69 4.11 -35.09
CA MET A 1 42.66 4.83 -34.29
C MET A 1 41.70 3.77 -33.77
N SER A 2 41.68 3.50 -32.48
CA SER A 2 40.75 2.54 -31.88
C SER A 2 39.37 3.20 -31.82
N SER A 3 38.38 2.66 -32.54
CA SER A 3 37.01 3.15 -32.46
C SER A 3 36.40 2.71 -31.14
N LYS A 4 36.10 3.66 -30.27
CA LYS A 4 35.34 3.41 -29.03
C LYS A 4 33.95 2.92 -29.43
N GLN A 5 33.61 1.69 -29.07
CA GLN A 5 32.29 1.12 -29.28
C GLN A 5 31.53 1.17 -27.93
N THR A 6 30.41 1.88 -27.89
CA THR A 6 29.54 1.92 -26.73
C THR A 6 28.47 0.83 -26.92
N MET A 7 28.37 -0.10 -25.96
CA MET A 7 27.38 -1.16 -25.95
C MET A 7 26.41 -0.97 -24.75
N GLY A 8 25.13 -1.21 -24.97
CA GLY A 8 24.13 -1.18 -23.91
C GLY A 8 24.14 -2.50 -23.10
N PHE A 9 23.78 -2.41 -21.81
CA PHE A 9 23.54 -3.61 -20.99
C PHE A 9 22.27 -4.32 -21.47
N GLN A 10 22.30 -5.65 -21.52
CA GLN A 10 21.14 -6.50 -21.75
C GLN A 10 20.67 -7.03 -20.40
N THR A 11 19.35 -7.09 -20.20
CA THR A 11 18.74 -7.47 -18.94
C THR A 11 17.84 -8.68 -19.12
N GLU A 12 18.03 -9.73 -18.30
CA GLU A 12 17.11 -10.83 -18.18
C GLU A 12 16.03 -10.47 -17.14
N ALA A 13 14.81 -10.20 -17.61
CA ALA A 13 13.70 -9.73 -16.76
C ALA A 13 13.40 -10.69 -15.60
N LYS A 14 13.37 -12.00 -15.85
CA LYS A 14 13.18 -13.04 -14.82
C LYS A 14 14.23 -12.94 -13.70
N ARG A 15 15.49 -12.82 -14.07
CA ARG A 15 16.58 -12.78 -13.08
C ARG A 15 16.54 -11.50 -12.24
N LEU A 16 16.15 -10.39 -12.86
CA LEU A 16 15.92 -9.14 -12.12
C LEU A 16 14.75 -9.29 -11.14
N LEU A 17 13.64 -9.84 -11.58
CA LEU A 17 12.47 -10.06 -10.73
C LEU A 17 12.82 -10.97 -9.54
N GLN A 18 13.53 -12.08 -9.78
CA GLN A 18 14.00 -12.97 -8.72
C GLN A 18 14.95 -12.27 -7.73
N LEU A 19 15.89 -11.45 -8.23
CA LEU A 19 16.78 -10.67 -7.37
C LEU A 19 16.00 -9.66 -6.53
N MET A 20 14.99 -9.02 -7.11
CA MET A 20 14.13 -8.07 -6.40
C MET A 20 13.32 -8.77 -5.30
N ILE A 21 12.68 -9.89 -5.62
CA ILE A 21 11.88 -10.68 -4.68
C ILE A 21 12.74 -11.18 -3.52
N HIS A 22 13.93 -11.74 -3.80
CA HIS A 22 14.74 -12.43 -2.77
C HIS A 22 15.79 -11.57 -2.09
N SER A 23 16.23 -10.45 -2.67
CA SER A 23 17.38 -9.67 -2.17
C SER A 23 17.02 -8.30 -1.62
N LEU A 24 15.97 -7.64 -2.12
CA LEU A 24 15.62 -6.28 -1.69
C LEU A 24 14.75 -6.26 -0.44
N TYR A 25 14.04 -7.34 -0.16
CA TYR A 25 13.10 -7.39 0.94
C TYR A 25 13.48 -8.46 1.96
N SER A 26 14.28 -8.08 2.96
CA SER A 26 14.59 -8.94 4.12
C SER A 26 13.39 -9.12 5.08
N ASN A 27 12.39 -8.25 4.99
CA ASN A 27 11.16 -8.32 5.80
C ASN A 27 9.96 -8.58 4.88
N ARG A 28 9.35 -9.75 5.04
CA ARG A 28 8.19 -10.18 4.24
C ARG A 28 6.97 -9.26 4.44
N GLU A 29 6.77 -8.66 5.62
CA GLU A 29 5.62 -7.79 5.93
C GLU A 29 5.46 -6.58 4.97
N ILE A 30 6.55 -6.22 4.28
CA ILE A 30 6.60 -5.05 3.40
C ILE A 30 5.63 -5.16 2.23
N PHE A 31 5.31 -6.39 1.75
CA PHE A 31 4.38 -6.55 0.64
C PHE A 31 3.03 -5.86 0.90
N LEU A 32 2.51 -5.99 2.12
CA LEU A 32 1.21 -5.42 2.48
C LEU A 32 1.26 -3.88 2.52
N ARG A 33 2.36 -3.32 3.03
CA ARG A 33 2.60 -1.87 2.98
C ARG A 33 2.61 -1.36 1.54
N GLU A 34 3.33 -2.03 0.64
CA GLU A 34 3.43 -1.62 -0.76
C GLU A 34 2.08 -1.69 -1.48
N LEU A 35 1.29 -2.76 -1.26
CA LEU A 35 -0.04 -2.89 -1.86
C LEU A 35 -1.02 -1.84 -1.34
N ILE A 36 -1.04 -1.57 -0.04
CA ILE A 36 -1.89 -0.51 0.55
C ILE A 36 -1.46 0.87 0.04
N SER A 37 -0.15 1.12 -0.10
CA SER A 37 0.35 2.38 -0.66
C SER A 37 -0.06 2.56 -2.13
N ASN A 38 0.01 1.49 -2.93
CA ASN A 38 -0.47 1.52 -4.32
C ASN A 38 -1.98 1.78 -4.42
N ALA A 39 -2.77 1.18 -3.52
CA ALA A 39 -4.20 1.43 -3.42
C ALA A 39 -4.51 2.88 -3.02
N SER A 40 -3.77 3.45 -2.08
CA SER A 40 -3.87 4.87 -1.70
C SER A 40 -3.55 5.79 -2.87
N ASP A 41 -2.46 5.51 -3.61
CA ASP A 41 -2.08 6.28 -4.80
C ASP A 41 -3.16 6.21 -5.90
N ALA A 42 -3.79 5.04 -6.09
CA ALA A 42 -4.88 4.89 -7.06
C ALA A 42 -6.12 5.71 -6.66
N ILE A 43 -6.40 5.81 -5.37
CA ILE A 43 -7.48 6.64 -4.84
C ILE A 43 -7.17 8.12 -5.03
N ASP A 44 -5.95 8.56 -4.76
CA ASP A 44 -5.57 9.96 -4.95
C ASP A 44 -5.61 10.35 -6.42
N LYS A 45 -5.17 9.47 -7.34
CA LYS A 45 -5.35 9.70 -8.79
C LYS A 45 -6.81 9.87 -9.18
N ARG A 46 -7.72 9.08 -8.60
CA ARG A 46 -9.16 9.23 -8.86
C ARG A 46 -9.71 10.54 -8.29
N ARG A 47 -9.27 10.95 -7.09
CA ARG A 47 -9.63 12.25 -6.50
C ARG A 47 -9.21 13.40 -7.41
N PHE A 48 -7.99 13.36 -7.95
CA PHE A 48 -7.51 14.38 -8.90
C PHE A 48 -8.33 14.38 -10.19
N ALA A 49 -8.57 13.22 -10.79
CA ALA A 49 -9.40 13.11 -11.99
C ALA A 49 -10.84 13.61 -11.76
N ALA A 50 -11.41 13.39 -10.59
CA ALA A 50 -12.74 13.86 -10.22
C ALA A 50 -12.85 15.39 -10.04
N ILE A 51 -11.74 16.11 -9.93
CA ILE A 51 -11.73 17.58 -9.96
C ILE A 51 -12.09 18.10 -11.35
N GLU A 52 -11.62 17.41 -12.39
CA GLU A 52 -11.89 17.76 -13.79
C GLU A 52 -13.22 17.16 -14.28
N ASP A 53 -13.50 15.92 -13.89
CA ASP A 53 -14.74 15.21 -14.24
C ASP A 53 -15.44 14.66 -12.98
N SER A 54 -16.46 15.37 -12.53
CA SER A 54 -17.24 15.00 -11.34
C SER A 54 -17.97 13.66 -11.46
N ALA A 55 -18.15 13.11 -12.67
CA ALA A 55 -18.72 11.77 -12.86
C ALA A 55 -17.82 10.65 -12.35
N LEU A 56 -16.51 10.92 -12.19
CA LEU A 56 -15.54 9.97 -11.65
C LEU A 56 -15.54 9.91 -10.11
N ASN A 57 -16.29 10.80 -9.45
CA ASN A 57 -16.33 10.84 -7.99
C ASN A 57 -16.96 9.55 -7.43
N VAL A 58 -16.48 9.14 -6.25
CA VAL A 58 -17.07 8.02 -5.50
C VAL A 58 -18.32 8.54 -4.80
N GLY A 59 -19.44 7.82 -4.95
CA GLY A 59 -20.68 8.15 -4.26
C GLY A 59 -20.60 7.99 -2.73
N GLY A 60 -21.72 7.92 -2.06
CA GLY A 60 -21.92 8.07 -0.62
C GLY A 60 -21.07 7.23 0.35
N GLU A 61 -20.39 6.17 -0.08
CA GLU A 61 -19.52 5.34 0.80
C GLU A 61 -18.10 5.93 1.00
N GLY A 62 -17.71 6.89 0.15
CA GLY A 62 -16.37 7.49 0.23
C GLY A 62 -15.25 6.62 -0.35
N TYR A 63 -14.01 7.10 -0.21
CA TYR A 63 -12.82 6.38 -0.64
C TYR A 63 -12.33 5.45 0.46
N GLU A 64 -12.03 4.20 0.11
CA GLU A 64 -11.62 3.18 1.07
C GLU A 64 -10.76 2.09 0.44
N ILE A 65 -10.01 1.40 1.29
CA ILE A 65 -9.24 0.20 0.97
C ILE A 65 -9.82 -0.93 1.84
N ARG A 66 -10.24 -2.03 1.22
CA ARG A 66 -10.75 -3.22 1.92
C ARG A 66 -9.69 -4.31 1.87
N VAL A 67 -9.40 -4.90 3.00
CA VAL A 67 -8.49 -6.04 3.13
C VAL A 67 -9.28 -7.22 3.69
N ASP A 68 -9.30 -8.31 2.95
CA ASP A 68 -10.04 -9.52 3.31
C ASP A 68 -9.13 -10.74 3.31
N VAL A 69 -9.31 -11.63 4.28
CA VAL A 69 -8.50 -12.82 4.49
C VAL A 69 -9.40 -14.05 4.50
N ASP A 70 -9.21 -14.94 3.53
CA ASP A 70 -9.83 -16.26 3.56
C ASP A 70 -8.82 -17.28 4.10
N GLU A 71 -9.02 -17.67 5.36
CA GLU A 71 -8.16 -18.65 6.06
C GLU A 71 -8.26 -20.05 5.42
N THR A 72 -9.40 -20.38 4.81
CA THR A 72 -9.64 -21.70 4.20
C THR A 72 -9.01 -21.80 2.84
N ALA A 73 -9.21 -20.78 2.00
CA ALA A 73 -8.62 -20.71 0.66
C ALA A 73 -7.14 -20.29 0.68
N LYS A 74 -6.62 -19.84 1.83
CA LYS A 74 -5.27 -19.28 1.97
C LYS A 74 -5.07 -18.10 1.03
N THR A 75 -6.07 -17.22 0.93
CA THR A 75 -5.97 -16.01 0.11
C THR A 75 -6.05 -14.76 0.94
N LEU A 76 -5.34 -13.74 0.49
CA LEU A 76 -5.40 -12.39 1.02
C LEU A 76 -5.74 -11.45 -0.14
N SER A 77 -6.82 -10.70 -0.01
CA SER A 77 -7.24 -9.74 -1.02
C SER A 77 -7.15 -8.30 -0.52
N ILE A 78 -6.66 -7.41 -1.37
CA ILE A 78 -6.60 -5.97 -1.14
C ILE A 78 -7.37 -5.29 -2.26
N SER A 79 -8.47 -4.60 -1.92
CA SER A 79 -9.36 -3.94 -2.88
C SER A 79 -9.44 -2.46 -2.59
N ASP A 80 -9.29 -1.64 -3.63
CA ASP A 80 -9.49 -0.19 -3.59
C ASP A 80 -10.64 0.22 -4.53
N ASN A 81 -11.21 1.39 -4.27
CA ASN A 81 -12.14 2.07 -5.15
C ASN A 81 -11.50 3.29 -5.84
N GLY A 82 -10.21 3.19 -6.15
CA GLY A 82 -9.43 4.21 -6.84
C GLY A 82 -9.74 4.32 -8.34
N ILE A 83 -8.80 4.90 -9.10
CA ILE A 83 -8.97 5.16 -10.53
C ILE A 83 -9.09 3.87 -11.36
N GLY A 84 -8.55 2.75 -10.87
CA GLY A 84 -8.45 1.51 -11.62
C GLY A 84 -7.51 1.58 -12.82
N MET A 85 -7.48 0.50 -13.60
CA MET A 85 -6.62 0.36 -14.77
C MET A 85 -7.43 -0.20 -15.94
N SER A 86 -7.19 0.34 -17.15
CA SER A 86 -7.61 -0.27 -18.41
C SER A 86 -6.75 -1.50 -18.72
N ARG A 87 -7.12 -2.26 -19.75
CA ARG A 87 -6.30 -3.39 -20.23
C ARG A 87 -4.88 -2.94 -20.60
N ASP A 88 -4.76 -1.82 -21.30
CA ASP A 88 -3.47 -1.30 -21.73
C ASP A 88 -2.65 -0.81 -20.53
N ASP A 89 -3.29 -0.15 -19.55
CA ASP A 89 -2.63 0.27 -18.30
C ASP A 89 -2.10 -0.94 -17.52
N ILE A 90 -2.83 -2.06 -17.48
CA ILE A 90 -2.40 -3.30 -16.82
C ILE A 90 -1.17 -3.89 -17.51
N ILE A 91 -1.20 -4.03 -18.85
CA ILE A 91 -0.06 -4.52 -19.62
C ILE A 91 1.17 -3.63 -19.39
N ASP A 92 0.97 -2.34 -19.41
CA ASP A 92 2.03 -1.36 -19.27
C ASP A 92 2.63 -1.31 -17.86
N ASN A 93 1.80 -1.34 -16.81
CA ASN A 93 2.25 -1.15 -15.43
C ASN A 93 2.61 -2.46 -14.72
N LEU A 94 1.94 -3.58 -15.05
CA LEU A 94 2.20 -4.88 -14.42
C LEU A 94 3.02 -5.81 -15.33
N GLY A 95 3.03 -5.58 -16.64
CA GLY A 95 3.85 -6.34 -17.59
C GLY A 95 5.25 -5.77 -17.79
N THR A 96 5.56 -4.58 -17.26
CA THR A 96 6.88 -3.96 -17.37
C THR A 96 7.49 -3.72 -16.00
N ILE A 97 8.57 -4.43 -15.68
CA ILE A 97 9.28 -4.30 -14.40
C ILE A 97 9.88 -2.90 -14.26
N ALA A 98 9.73 -2.29 -13.06
CA ALA A 98 10.21 -0.95 -12.73
C ALA A 98 9.55 0.19 -13.54
N LYS A 99 8.36 -0.02 -14.11
CA LYS A 99 7.53 1.03 -14.67
C LYS A 99 6.53 1.50 -13.62
N SER A 100 6.56 2.79 -13.29
CA SER A 100 5.65 3.38 -12.30
C SER A 100 4.60 4.26 -12.96
N GLY A 101 3.33 3.81 -12.92
CA GLY A 101 2.19 4.64 -13.31
C GLY A 101 1.99 5.86 -12.39
N THR A 102 2.52 5.83 -11.18
CA THR A 102 2.51 6.95 -10.24
C THR A 102 3.54 8.01 -10.64
N ALA A 103 4.76 7.61 -11.06
CA ALA A 103 5.75 8.54 -11.56
C ALA A 103 5.27 9.24 -12.85
N ALA A 104 4.71 8.49 -13.80
CA ALA A 104 4.15 9.06 -15.03
C ALA A 104 2.99 10.04 -14.76
N PHE A 105 2.17 9.77 -13.75
CA PHE A 105 1.09 10.68 -13.33
C PHE A 105 1.66 11.95 -12.68
N MET A 106 2.69 11.84 -11.83
CA MET A 106 3.34 13.01 -11.22
C MET A 106 3.95 13.97 -12.24
N GLU A 107 4.47 13.45 -13.35
CA GLU A 107 5.00 14.27 -14.43
C GLU A 107 3.92 15.11 -15.15
N GLN A 108 2.66 14.68 -15.11
CA GLN A 108 1.53 15.39 -15.70
C GLN A 108 0.96 16.48 -14.79
N LEU A 109 1.25 16.45 -13.49
CA LEU A 109 0.78 17.43 -12.53
C LEU A 109 1.57 18.75 -12.66
N SER A 110 0.87 19.88 -12.54
CA SER A 110 1.51 21.20 -12.47
C SER A 110 2.23 21.41 -11.13
N GLY A 111 3.22 22.31 -11.09
CA GLY A 111 4.16 22.45 -9.97
C GLY A 111 3.53 22.61 -8.57
N ASP A 112 2.35 23.22 -8.43
CA ASP A 112 1.66 23.34 -7.15
C ASP A 112 0.88 22.05 -6.82
N GLN A 113 0.23 21.43 -7.78
CA GLN A 113 -0.46 20.13 -7.61
C GLN A 113 0.54 19.00 -7.26
N GLN A 114 1.75 19.05 -7.78
CA GLN A 114 2.81 18.11 -7.47
C GLN A 114 3.27 18.18 -6.00
N LYS A 115 3.26 19.37 -5.41
CA LYS A 115 3.59 19.58 -3.98
C LYS A 115 2.50 19.10 -3.05
N ASP A 116 1.24 19.17 -3.48
CA ASP A 116 0.08 18.78 -2.69
C ASP A 116 -0.23 17.28 -2.82
N SER A 117 0.38 16.60 -3.80
CA SER A 117 0.21 15.15 -3.97
C SER A 117 1.04 14.37 -2.97
N GLN A 118 0.39 13.46 -2.24
CA GLN A 118 1.02 12.56 -1.25
C GLN A 118 1.34 11.18 -1.86
N LEU A 119 1.60 11.11 -3.18
CA LEU A 119 1.84 9.86 -3.88
C LEU A 119 3.14 9.17 -3.43
N ILE A 120 3.06 7.88 -3.12
CA ILE A 120 4.12 7.11 -2.46
C ILE A 120 4.89 6.22 -3.45
N GLY A 121 4.21 5.53 -4.35
CA GLY A 121 4.73 4.45 -5.21
C GLY A 121 5.47 4.93 -6.46
N GLN A 122 6.63 5.58 -6.31
CA GLN A 122 7.38 6.20 -7.42
C GLN A 122 8.24 5.23 -8.24
N PHE A 123 8.65 4.08 -7.67
CA PHE A 123 9.68 3.22 -8.26
C PHE A 123 9.14 2.10 -9.15
N GLY A 124 7.85 1.78 -9.12
CA GLY A 124 7.23 0.73 -9.94
C GLY A 124 7.70 -0.70 -9.60
N VAL A 125 8.20 -0.92 -8.40
CA VAL A 125 8.72 -2.23 -7.96
C VAL A 125 7.92 -2.82 -6.78
N GLY A 126 7.15 -1.99 -6.06
CA GLY A 126 6.43 -2.38 -4.85
C GLY A 126 5.43 -3.51 -5.08
N PHE A 127 4.72 -3.51 -6.22
CA PHE A 127 3.75 -4.56 -6.57
C PHE A 127 4.37 -5.96 -6.59
N TYR A 128 5.59 -6.10 -7.10
CA TYR A 128 6.24 -7.40 -7.20
C TYR A 128 6.66 -8.00 -5.85
N SER A 129 6.61 -7.22 -4.77
CA SER A 129 6.77 -7.75 -3.40
C SER A 129 5.68 -8.77 -3.04
N SER A 130 4.56 -8.79 -3.74
CA SER A 130 3.48 -9.78 -3.62
C SER A 130 4.00 -11.21 -3.80
N PHE A 131 4.96 -11.43 -4.70
CA PHE A 131 5.55 -12.74 -4.97
C PHE A 131 6.52 -13.24 -3.88
N ILE A 132 6.79 -12.43 -2.86
CA ILE A 132 7.54 -12.89 -1.66
C ILE A 132 6.68 -13.82 -0.81
N VAL A 133 5.35 -13.62 -0.86
CA VAL A 133 4.39 -14.30 0.01
C VAL A 133 3.37 -15.14 -0.75
N ALA A 134 3.27 -14.97 -2.06
CA ALA A 134 2.27 -15.64 -2.89
C ALA A 134 2.91 -16.44 -4.03
N ASP A 135 2.41 -17.64 -4.25
CA ASP A 135 2.77 -18.48 -5.40
C ASP A 135 2.03 -18.04 -6.68
N ARG A 136 0.92 -17.30 -6.51
CA ARG A 136 0.11 -16.77 -7.60
C ARG A 136 -0.55 -15.47 -7.17
N VAL A 137 -0.56 -14.50 -8.07
CA VAL A 137 -1.17 -13.19 -7.87
C VAL A 137 -2.16 -12.92 -8.97
N GLU A 138 -3.39 -12.55 -8.60
CA GLU A 138 -4.43 -12.09 -9.52
C GLU A 138 -4.70 -10.61 -9.29
N VAL A 139 -4.92 -9.87 -10.37
CA VAL A 139 -5.33 -8.45 -10.32
C VAL A 139 -6.57 -8.28 -11.17
N ILE A 140 -7.65 -7.84 -10.57
CA ILE A 140 -8.91 -7.51 -11.26
C ILE A 140 -9.10 -6.02 -11.18
N SER A 141 -9.12 -5.33 -12.32
CA SER A 141 -9.22 -3.88 -12.34
C SER A 141 -10.21 -3.38 -13.37
N ARG A 142 -10.96 -2.35 -12.99
CA ARG A 142 -11.83 -1.57 -13.88
C ARG A 142 -11.50 -0.11 -13.77
N LYS A 143 -11.12 0.51 -14.88
CA LYS A 143 -10.81 1.94 -14.92
C LYS A 143 -12.08 2.77 -14.77
N ALA A 144 -12.00 3.85 -13.99
CA ALA A 144 -13.12 4.78 -13.86
C ALA A 144 -13.48 5.39 -15.22
N GLY A 145 -14.77 5.37 -15.54
CA GLY A 145 -15.29 5.79 -16.85
C GLY A 145 -15.34 4.67 -17.91
N GLU A 146 -14.75 3.49 -17.66
CA GLU A 146 -14.80 2.34 -18.58
C GLU A 146 -15.83 1.29 -18.13
N PRO A 147 -16.51 0.62 -19.08
CA PRO A 147 -17.55 -0.35 -18.77
C PRO A 147 -17.00 -1.74 -18.41
N SER A 148 -15.82 -2.10 -18.90
CA SER A 148 -15.23 -3.43 -18.78
C SER A 148 -14.12 -3.48 -17.73
N ALA A 149 -13.99 -4.62 -17.06
CA ALA A 149 -12.87 -4.94 -16.20
C ALA A 149 -11.92 -5.92 -16.87
N THR A 150 -10.69 -5.94 -16.42
CA THR A 150 -9.65 -6.84 -16.91
C THR A 150 -9.07 -7.60 -15.73
N ARG A 151 -8.85 -8.92 -15.91
CA ARG A 151 -8.12 -9.79 -15.01
C ARG A 151 -6.71 -10.01 -15.55
N TRP A 152 -5.74 -9.89 -14.70
CA TRP A 152 -4.35 -10.25 -14.92
C TRP A 152 -3.95 -11.28 -13.88
N GLU A 153 -3.17 -12.28 -14.28
CA GLU A 153 -2.69 -13.32 -13.39
C GLU A 153 -1.25 -13.69 -13.72
N SER A 154 -0.43 -13.94 -12.70
CA SER A 154 0.94 -14.46 -12.87
C SER A 154 1.39 -15.24 -11.64
N THR A 155 2.34 -16.13 -11.87
CA THR A 155 3.10 -16.83 -10.82
C THR A 155 4.42 -16.15 -10.49
N GLY A 156 4.70 -14.96 -11.06
CA GLY A 156 5.95 -14.25 -10.84
C GLY A 156 7.14 -14.82 -11.61
N GLU A 157 6.89 -15.68 -12.59
CA GLU A 157 7.92 -16.20 -13.50
C GLU A 157 8.05 -15.30 -14.75
N ASP A 158 8.00 -15.90 -15.96
CA ASP A 158 8.27 -15.21 -17.21
C ASP A 158 7.01 -14.70 -17.91
N GLU A 159 5.83 -15.18 -17.49
CA GLU A 159 4.59 -15.00 -18.22
C GLU A 159 3.48 -14.48 -17.30
N PHE A 160 2.49 -13.84 -17.91
CA PHE A 160 1.23 -13.48 -17.29
C PHE A 160 0.07 -13.71 -18.25
N ASP A 161 -1.07 -14.06 -17.70
CA ASP A 161 -2.32 -14.18 -18.42
C ASP A 161 -3.15 -12.91 -18.26
N ILE A 162 -3.94 -12.59 -19.29
CA ILE A 162 -4.82 -11.43 -19.28
C ILE A 162 -6.15 -11.74 -19.97
N ASP A 163 -7.24 -11.62 -19.21
CA ASP A 163 -8.59 -11.94 -19.63
C ASP A 163 -9.56 -10.78 -19.34
N GLU A 164 -10.75 -10.85 -19.96
CA GLU A 164 -11.86 -9.99 -19.55
C GLU A 164 -12.43 -10.47 -18.21
N ALA A 165 -12.86 -9.54 -17.39
CA ALA A 165 -13.47 -9.80 -16.09
C ALA A 165 -14.69 -8.93 -15.85
N GLU A 166 -15.47 -9.29 -14.83
CA GLU A 166 -16.57 -8.48 -14.33
C GLU A 166 -16.16 -7.84 -12.99
N ARG A 167 -16.46 -6.55 -12.85
CA ARG A 167 -16.32 -5.80 -11.62
C ARG A 167 -17.37 -4.68 -11.63
N ASP A 168 -18.20 -4.62 -10.59
CA ASP A 168 -19.35 -3.70 -10.54
C ASP A 168 -18.94 -2.24 -10.41
N ALA A 169 -17.83 -1.95 -9.72
CA ALA A 169 -17.36 -0.59 -9.47
C ALA A 169 -15.92 -0.39 -9.96
N PRO A 170 -15.54 0.84 -10.36
CA PRO A 170 -14.15 1.18 -10.67
C PRO A 170 -13.22 0.94 -9.46
N GLY A 171 -11.97 0.64 -9.75
CA GLY A 171 -10.92 0.36 -8.77
C GLY A 171 -10.17 -0.93 -9.08
N THR A 172 -9.35 -1.39 -8.14
CA THR A 172 -8.51 -2.58 -8.32
C THR A 172 -8.65 -3.53 -7.13
N THR A 173 -8.66 -4.83 -7.39
CA THR A 173 -8.53 -5.88 -6.40
C THR A 173 -7.30 -6.71 -6.71
N VAL A 174 -6.39 -6.84 -5.77
CA VAL A 174 -5.23 -7.74 -5.82
C VAL A 174 -5.51 -8.92 -4.92
N VAL A 175 -5.49 -10.13 -5.46
CA VAL A 175 -5.69 -11.39 -4.72
C VAL A 175 -4.37 -12.15 -4.69
N LEU A 176 -3.90 -12.46 -3.50
CA LEU A 176 -2.68 -13.20 -3.23
C LEU A 176 -3.05 -14.63 -2.83
N HIS A 177 -2.61 -15.62 -3.59
CA HIS A 177 -2.65 -17.03 -3.21
C HIS A 177 -1.37 -17.33 -2.43
N LEU A 178 -1.48 -17.37 -1.11
CA LEU A 178 -0.34 -17.43 -0.20
C LEU A 178 0.42 -18.74 -0.34
N SER A 179 1.76 -18.64 -0.39
CA SER A 179 2.64 -19.80 -0.37
C SER A 179 2.60 -20.50 0.98
N SER A 180 2.98 -21.77 1.00
CA SER A 180 3.07 -22.57 2.24
C SER A 180 4.01 -21.98 3.28
N GLU A 181 5.03 -21.23 2.85
CA GLU A 181 5.98 -20.55 3.75
C GLU A 181 5.43 -19.23 4.33
N SER A 182 4.28 -18.78 3.84
CA SER A 182 3.69 -17.48 4.16
C SER A 182 2.27 -17.60 4.75
N GLU A 183 1.89 -18.80 5.21
CA GLU A 183 0.57 -19.08 5.81
C GLU A 183 0.25 -18.21 7.03
N GLU A 184 1.25 -17.62 7.67
CA GLU A 184 1.02 -16.65 8.76
C GLU A 184 0.15 -15.47 8.33
N PHE A 185 0.18 -15.08 7.06
CA PHE A 185 -0.65 -13.99 6.52
C PHE A 185 -2.07 -14.43 6.13
N ALA A 186 -2.42 -15.72 6.24
CA ALA A 186 -3.79 -16.20 6.17
C ALA A 186 -4.54 -15.96 7.49
N SER A 187 -3.92 -15.32 8.49
CA SER A 187 -4.53 -14.94 9.76
C SER A 187 -4.97 -13.48 9.76
N PRO A 188 -6.26 -13.15 9.94
CA PRO A 188 -6.74 -11.77 10.02
C PRO A 188 -6.06 -10.97 11.12
N TRP A 189 -5.76 -11.60 12.27
CA TRP A 189 -5.03 -10.94 13.36
C TRP A 189 -3.63 -10.51 12.93
N ARG A 190 -2.91 -11.37 12.20
CA ARG A 190 -1.56 -11.08 11.70
C ARG A 190 -1.58 -9.92 10.71
N VAL A 191 -2.51 -9.98 9.76
CA VAL A 191 -2.69 -8.91 8.75
C VAL A 191 -3.03 -7.58 9.41
N ARG A 192 -3.97 -7.57 10.38
CA ARG A 192 -4.33 -6.38 11.16
C ARG A 192 -3.11 -5.78 11.87
N SER A 193 -2.27 -6.61 12.49
CA SER A 193 -1.03 -6.16 13.16
C SER A 193 -0.06 -5.50 12.19
N VAL A 194 0.11 -6.06 10.98
CA VAL A 194 0.99 -5.51 9.94
C VAL A 194 0.45 -4.18 9.41
N ILE A 195 -0.87 -4.06 9.19
CA ILE A 195 -1.51 -2.80 8.75
C ILE A 195 -1.26 -1.71 9.79
N LYS A 196 -1.53 -1.96 11.06
CA LYS A 196 -1.29 -0.99 12.14
C LYS A 196 0.18 -0.56 12.20
N LYS A 197 1.11 -1.49 12.03
CA LYS A 197 2.54 -1.20 12.11
C LYS A 197 3.07 -0.34 10.97
N TYR A 198 2.61 -0.56 9.74
CA TYR A 198 3.22 0.04 8.55
C TYR A 198 2.33 1.00 7.76
N SER A 199 1.02 0.92 7.94
CA SER A 199 0.04 1.65 7.12
C SER A 199 -0.93 2.49 7.94
N ASP A 200 -0.69 2.66 9.23
CA ASP A 200 -1.56 3.42 10.13
C ASP A 200 -1.70 4.89 9.72
N HIS A 201 -0.64 5.45 9.14
CA HIS A 201 -0.55 6.83 8.68
C HIS A 201 -1.23 7.11 7.32
N ILE A 202 -1.64 6.07 6.59
CA ILE A 202 -2.29 6.23 5.28
C ILE A 202 -3.60 7.01 5.47
N SER A 203 -3.79 8.09 4.68
CA SER A 203 -4.92 9.02 4.81
C SER A 203 -6.27 8.42 4.40
N VAL A 204 -6.26 7.27 3.73
CA VAL A 204 -7.44 6.53 3.30
C VAL A 204 -7.83 5.51 4.36
N PRO A 205 -9.11 5.34 4.71
CA PRO A 205 -9.56 4.26 5.59
C PRO A 205 -9.18 2.90 5.04
N VAL A 206 -8.51 2.09 5.86
CA VAL A 206 -8.24 0.67 5.59
C VAL A 206 -9.19 -0.15 6.44
N LEU A 207 -10.04 -0.93 5.79
CA LEU A 207 -11.11 -1.69 6.42
C LEU A 207 -10.79 -3.18 6.39
N MET A 208 -11.13 -3.89 7.45
CA MET A 208 -11.15 -5.35 7.50
C MET A 208 -12.47 -5.82 8.09
N LEU A 209 -12.88 -7.05 7.75
CA LEU A 209 -14.05 -7.66 8.38
C LEU A 209 -13.83 -7.83 9.89
N GLU A 210 -14.83 -7.46 10.67
CA GLU A 210 -14.84 -7.70 12.11
C GLU A 210 -14.81 -9.20 12.37
N GLN A 211 -13.84 -9.65 13.17
CA GLN A 211 -13.82 -11.05 13.61
C GLN A 211 -14.92 -11.25 14.63
N ALA A 212 -15.88 -12.13 14.32
CA ALA A 212 -16.82 -12.61 15.32
C ALA A 212 -16.02 -13.25 16.47
N MET A 213 -16.05 -12.63 17.65
CA MET A 213 -15.47 -13.27 18.83
C MET A 213 -16.20 -14.61 19.07
N PRO A 214 -15.46 -15.71 19.31
CA PRO A 214 -16.08 -16.96 19.69
C PRO A 214 -16.91 -16.70 20.95
N LYS A 215 -18.22 -16.87 20.86
CA LYS A 215 -19.11 -16.78 22.02
C LYS A 215 -18.64 -17.84 23.02
N GLY A 216 -18.47 -17.44 24.28
CA GLY A 216 -18.25 -18.40 25.37
C GLY A 216 -19.40 -19.41 25.41
N GLU A 217 -19.09 -20.65 25.76
CA GLU A 217 -19.99 -21.82 25.74
C GLU A 217 -21.26 -21.67 26.62
N ASP A 218 -21.49 -20.54 27.29
CA ASP A 218 -22.56 -20.34 28.28
C ASP A 218 -23.76 -19.50 27.80
N ASP A 219 -23.82 -19.09 26.51
CA ASP A 219 -24.94 -18.23 26.04
C ASP A 219 -25.80 -18.95 24.99
N GLU A 220 -26.77 -19.73 25.47
CA GLU A 220 -27.80 -20.46 24.68
C GLU A 220 -28.85 -19.54 24.03
N THR A 221 -28.59 -18.26 23.86
CA THR A 221 -29.52 -17.40 23.12
C THR A 221 -29.19 -17.46 21.62
N GLU A 222 -30.09 -18.09 20.86
CA GLU A 222 -30.21 -17.99 19.40
C GLU A 222 -30.37 -16.51 18.97
N THR A 223 -29.30 -15.75 18.99
CA THR A 223 -29.23 -14.45 18.30
C THR A 223 -28.57 -14.65 16.95
N GLU A 224 -29.28 -14.23 15.91
CA GLU A 224 -28.80 -14.16 14.53
C GLU A 224 -27.33 -13.75 14.52
N THR A 225 -26.50 -14.50 13.81
CA THR A 225 -25.08 -14.15 13.59
C THR A 225 -25.09 -12.75 12.96
N PRO A 226 -24.54 -11.72 13.60
CA PRO A 226 -24.53 -10.39 13.00
C PRO A 226 -23.82 -10.46 11.65
N GLU A 227 -24.38 -9.78 10.65
CA GLU A 227 -23.71 -9.66 9.35
C GLU A 227 -22.28 -9.14 9.56
N PRO A 228 -21.29 -9.70 8.87
CA PRO A 228 -19.90 -9.26 9.02
C PRO A 228 -19.80 -7.78 8.69
N GLN A 229 -19.36 -6.99 9.66
CA GLN A 229 -19.21 -5.55 9.51
C GLN A 229 -17.76 -5.19 9.17
N TRP A 230 -17.59 -4.19 8.30
CA TRP A 230 -16.29 -3.64 7.98
C TRP A 230 -15.83 -2.68 9.08
N GLU A 231 -14.73 -3.01 9.74
CA GLU A 231 -14.12 -2.19 10.77
C GLU A 231 -12.89 -1.47 10.21
N ARG A 232 -12.76 -0.19 10.53
CA ARG A 232 -11.57 0.60 10.19
C ARG A 232 -10.40 0.21 11.09
N ILE A 233 -9.25 -0.13 10.48
CA ILE A 233 -8.07 -0.62 11.20
C ILE A 233 -7.05 0.48 11.45
N ASN A 234 -6.86 1.40 10.50
CA ASN A 234 -5.88 2.46 10.60
C ASN A 234 -6.49 3.75 11.17
N GLU A 235 -5.67 4.57 11.83
CA GLU A 235 -6.11 5.87 12.35
C GLU A 235 -6.19 6.94 11.26
N ALA A 236 -5.47 6.78 10.15
CA ALA A 236 -5.36 7.74 9.04
C ALA A 236 -4.92 9.14 9.49
N LYS A 237 -4.06 9.21 10.50
CA LYS A 237 -3.51 10.46 11.05
C LYS A 237 -2.00 10.49 10.84
N ALA A 238 -1.56 11.08 9.75
CA ALA A 238 -0.15 11.36 9.54
C ALA A 238 0.23 12.62 10.34
N LEU A 239 0.89 12.46 11.49
CA LEU A 239 1.30 13.59 12.35
C LEU A 239 2.17 14.60 11.62
N TRP A 240 3.00 14.15 10.68
CA TRP A 240 3.91 15.00 9.90
C TRP A 240 3.22 15.85 8.84
N THR A 241 1.96 15.59 8.51
CA THR A 241 1.17 16.42 7.59
C THR A 241 0.48 17.58 8.31
N ARG A 242 0.43 17.54 9.65
CA ARG A 242 -0.17 18.59 10.47
C ARG A 242 0.86 19.68 10.82
N SER A 243 0.38 20.89 11.03
CA SER A 243 1.23 21.96 11.55
C SER A 243 1.80 21.57 12.92
N ARG A 244 3.06 21.91 13.19
CA ARG A 244 3.70 21.62 14.49
C ARG A 244 2.94 22.22 15.67
N SER A 245 2.22 23.32 15.46
CA SER A 245 1.36 23.94 16.47
C SER A 245 0.11 23.14 16.81
N ASP A 246 -0.30 22.22 15.91
CA ASP A 246 -1.55 21.47 16.00
C ASP A 246 -1.32 20.05 16.54
N VAL A 247 -0.08 19.69 16.82
CA VAL A 247 0.32 18.39 17.37
C VAL A 247 0.84 18.60 18.79
N SER A 248 0.20 17.94 19.75
CA SER A 248 0.62 18.01 21.16
C SER A 248 1.85 17.14 21.42
N ASP A 249 2.57 17.45 22.50
CA ASP A 249 3.72 16.66 22.94
C ASP A 249 3.33 15.21 23.28
N ASP A 250 2.11 14.97 23.73
CA ASP A 250 1.61 13.64 24.04
C ASP A 250 1.35 12.83 22.77
N GLU A 251 0.83 13.44 21.70
CA GLU A 251 0.68 12.80 20.39
C GLU A 251 2.05 12.44 19.78
N TYR A 252 3.09 13.30 19.96
CA TYR A 252 4.45 12.96 19.54
C TYR A 252 5.03 11.78 20.32
N LYS A 253 4.80 11.69 21.62
CA LYS A 253 5.25 10.57 22.45
C LYS A 253 4.55 9.29 22.09
N GLU A 254 3.23 9.35 21.84
CA GLU A 254 2.44 8.19 21.42
C GLU A 254 2.90 7.67 20.07
N PHE A 255 3.11 8.57 19.10
CA PHE A 255 3.67 8.22 17.80
C PHE A 255 5.07 7.60 17.92
N TYR A 256 5.95 8.17 18.75
CA TYR A 256 7.28 7.62 19.01
C TYR A 256 7.19 6.19 19.58
N ARG A 257 6.35 5.98 20.60
CA ARG A 257 6.13 4.64 21.18
C ARG A 257 5.60 3.65 20.15
N HIS A 258 4.70 4.10 19.31
CA HIS A 258 4.12 3.28 18.23
C HIS A 258 5.18 2.84 17.21
N VAL A 259 6.03 3.77 16.76
CA VAL A 259 7.04 3.49 15.71
C VAL A 259 8.27 2.76 16.26
N SER A 260 8.75 3.15 17.45
CA SER A 260 9.97 2.60 18.04
C SER A 260 9.73 1.34 18.88
N SER A 261 8.49 1.08 19.29
CA SER A 261 8.14 0.11 20.33
C SER A 261 8.90 0.34 21.65
N ASP A 262 9.37 1.57 21.88
CA ASP A 262 10.07 1.99 23.09
C ASP A 262 9.13 2.83 23.95
N TYR A 263 8.88 2.35 25.17
CA TYR A 263 8.00 2.98 26.14
C TYR A 263 8.74 3.92 27.10
N GLN A 264 10.05 4.15 26.88
CA GLN A 264 10.85 5.06 27.69
C GLN A 264 10.81 6.47 27.10
N ASP A 265 10.35 7.43 27.85
CA ASP A 265 10.19 8.82 27.42
C ASP A 265 11.54 9.58 27.23
N CYS A 266 12.69 8.98 27.56
CA CYS A 266 13.95 9.72 27.65
C CYS A 266 14.60 10.05 26.28
N LEU A 267 14.32 9.32 25.22
CA LEU A 267 14.96 9.54 23.90
C LEU A 267 14.39 10.77 23.14
N LEU A 268 13.18 11.18 23.45
CA LEU A 268 12.57 12.40 22.86
C LEU A 268 13.28 13.69 23.31
N TYR A 269 13.97 13.66 24.46
CA TYR A 269 14.61 14.83 25.07
C TYR A 269 16.14 14.83 24.97
N THR A 270 16.78 13.72 24.59
CA THR A 270 18.24 13.53 24.69
C THR A 270 18.98 13.54 23.35
N SER A 271 18.28 13.54 22.22
CA SER A 271 18.91 13.75 20.90
C SER A 271 18.78 15.20 20.47
N PRO A 272 19.78 16.04 20.71
CA PRO A 272 19.77 17.37 20.11
C PRO A 272 19.77 17.21 18.58
N SER A 273 18.85 17.92 17.92
CA SER A 273 18.83 17.98 16.45
C SER A 273 20.24 18.38 15.95
N PRO A 274 20.71 17.82 14.84
CA PRO A 274 21.96 18.30 14.22
C PRO A 274 21.98 19.82 13.99
N ARG A 275 20.82 20.46 13.94
CA ARG A 275 20.69 21.93 13.89
C ARG A 275 20.96 22.61 15.25
N ASP A 276 20.73 21.92 16.36
CA ASP A 276 20.96 22.48 17.71
C ASP A 276 22.44 22.41 18.09
N LEU A 277 23.22 21.49 17.50
CA LEU A 277 24.68 21.41 17.67
C LEU A 277 25.42 22.57 17.04
N SER A 278 24.81 23.32 16.11
CA SER A 278 25.43 24.49 15.49
C SER A 278 25.37 25.76 16.34
N THR A 279 24.65 25.76 17.47
CA THR A 279 24.49 26.89 18.36
C THR A 279 25.26 26.78 19.67
N SER A 280 25.97 25.67 19.94
CA SER A 280 26.85 25.59 21.09
C SER A 280 28.11 26.46 20.82
N ARG A 281 28.09 27.68 21.28
CA ARG A 281 29.29 28.54 21.36
C ARG A 281 30.34 27.78 22.14
N MET A 282 31.52 27.59 21.56
CA MET A 282 32.69 27.26 22.34
C MET A 282 32.93 28.35 23.38
N PRO A 283 33.21 28.02 24.64
CA PRO A 283 33.64 29.00 25.59
C PRO A 283 34.93 29.63 25.09
N SER A 284 34.94 30.95 24.92
CA SER A 284 36.15 31.69 24.65
C SER A 284 37.07 31.53 25.86
N SER A 285 38.17 30.80 25.67
CA SER A 285 39.29 30.81 26.63
C SER A 285 39.86 32.20 26.66
N ALA A 286 39.77 32.86 27.82
CA ALA A 286 40.57 34.01 28.18
C ALA A 286 42.01 33.58 28.52
#